data_74d650b1dfbb3f15e2bbeb25362fa286
#
_entry.id   74d650b1dfbb3f15e2bbeb25362fa286
#
_cell.length_a   1.000
_cell.length_b   1.000
_cell.length_c   1.000
_cell.angle_alpha   90.00
_cell.angle_beta   90.00
_cell.angle_gamma   90.00
#
_symmetry.space_group_name_H-M   'P 1'
#
loop_
_entity.id
_entity.type
_entity.pdbx_description
1 polymer ?
#
loop_
_entity_poly.entity_id
_entity_poly.type
_entity_poly.pdbx_seq_one_letter_code
_entity_poly.pdbx_strand_id
1 'polypeptide(L)'
;IGDRSAGAIKSGGTTRRAAKMVTVDIDHPDIEEYINWKVIEEEKVAAIVTGSKVIEKNLQNILNSINNSDLKNEEKSNPKVNYELKRAIQEAKSSMVPQNYIDKILQLSKQGYISIEFKTYDTDWDSEAYNTVSGQNSNNSIRVTNDFLNSVENNGDWNLIKRTDKSVYKTVKSNDLWEKIGNAAWSCADPGLQYDTTINEWHTCPEGGRINASNPCSEYMFLDDTACNLASLNLM
;
A
#
# COMPACT_ATOMS: atom_id res chain seq x y z
N ILE A 1 -10.48 7.88 -6.26
CA ILE A 1 -11.44 7.59 -7.35
C ILE A 1 -10.69 6.91 -8.50
N GLY A 2 -9.70 7.56 -9.15
CA GLY A 2 -9.01 7.03 -10.33
C GLY A 2 -8.36 5.65 -10.14
N ASP A 3 -7.77 5.37 -8.98
CA ASP A 3 -7.21 4.07 -8.64
C ASP A 3 -8.28 2.96 -8.64
N ARG A 4 -9.40 3.19 -7.99
CA ARG A 4 -10.52 2.23 -7.97
C ARG A 4 -11.18 2.07 -9.34
N SER A 5 -11.28 3.15 -10.12
CA SER A 5 -11.76 3.08 -11.50
C SER A 5 -10.85 2.22 -12.36
N ALA A 6 -9.53 2.37 -12.25
CA ALA A 6 -8.56 1.53 -12.98
C ALA A 6 -8.70 0.04 -12.62
N GLY A 7 -8.97 -0.29 -11.36
CA GLY A 7 -9.22 -1.66 -10.93
C GLY A 7 -10.54 -2.25 -11.44
N ALA A 8 -11.57 -1.41 -11.62
CA ALA A 8 -12.90 -1.83 -12.06
C ALA A 8 -13.02 -1.93 -13.59
N ILE A 9 -12.33 -1.06 -14.33
CA ILE A 9 -12.40 -1.00 -15.78
C ILE A 9 -11.45 -2.03 -16.39
N LYS A 10 -11.96 -2.81 -17.34
CA LYS A 10 -11.16 -3.76 -18.14
C LYS A 10 -10.93 -3.19 -19.53
N SER A 11 -9.66 -3.02 -19.89
CA SER A 11 -9.25 -2.57 -21.22
C SER A 11 -9.39 -3.70 -22.24
N GLY A 12 -9.85 -3.38 -23.44
CA GLY A 12 -9.95 -4.34 -24.53
C GLY A 12 -10.97 -5.47 -24.34
N GLY A 13 -12.01 -5.24 -23.53
CA GLY A 13 -13.08 -6.22 -23.30
C GLY A 13 -13.02 -6.85 -21.91
N THR A 14 -12.66 -8.13 -21.78
CA THR A 14 -12.83 -8.86 -20.51
C THR A 14 -11.54 -9.26 -19.80
N THR A 15 -10.39 -9.19 -20.46
CA THR A 15 -9.19 -9.91 -20.03
C THR A 15 -8.10 -9.04 -19.42
N ARG A 16 -7.96 -7.78 -19.77
CA ARG A 16 -6.87 -6.91 -19.33
C ARG A 16 -7.40 -5.82 -18.39
N ARG A 17 -6.84 -5.72 -17.19
CA ARG A 17 -7.10 -4.60 -16.27
C ARG A 17 -6.56 -3.31 -16.86
N ALA A 18 -7.29 -2.20 -16.68
CA ALA A 18 -6.75 -0.87 -16.91
C ALA A 18 -5.65 -0.58 -15.88
N ALA A 19 -4.69 0.24 -16.25
CA ALA A 19 -3.65 0.72 -15.37
C ALA A 19 -3.62 2.26 -15.38
N LYS A 20 -3.12 2.85 -14.31
CA LYS A 20 -2.98 4.29 -14.16
C LYS A 20 -1.53 4.63 -13.84
N MET A 21 -0.98 5.66 -14.50
CA MET A 21 0.28 6.30 -14.14
C MET A 21 -0.03 7.60 -13.40
N VAL A 22 0.71 7.86 -12.33
CA VAL A 22 0.77 9.15 -11.67
C VAL A 22 2.21 9.61 -11.67
N THR A 23 2.46 10.81 -12.17
CA THR A 23 3.78 11.44 -12.12
C THR A 23 3.71 12.70 -11.26
N VAL A 24 4.74 12.91 -10.46
CA VAL A 24 4.90 14.10 -9.63
C VAL A 24 6.30 14.65 -9.81
N ASP A 25 6.41 15.97 -9.99
CA ASP A 25 7.71 16.62 -10.08
C ASP A 25 8.44 16.60 -8.73
N ILE A 26 9.76 16.45 -8.77
CA ILE A 26 10.61 16.36 -7.57
C ILE A 26 10.55 17.61 -6.69
N ASP A 27 10.11 18.74 -7.22
CA ASP A 27 9.96 20.00 -6.50
C ASP A 27 8.52 20.23 -5.96
N HIS A 28 7.65 19.20 -6.03
CA HIS A 28 6.28 19.33 -5.53
C HIS A 28 6.24 19.45 -4.01
N PRO A 29 5.37 20.29 -3.41
CA PRO A 29 5.23 20.41 -1.95
C PRO A 29 4.99 19.08 -1.22
N ASP A 30 4.20 18.20 -1.80
CA ASP A 30 3.80 16.91 -1.20
C ASP A 30 4.72 15.75 -1.62
N ILE A 31 5.90 16.04 -2.17
CA ILE A 31 6.78 15.00 -2.73
C ILE A 31 7.21 13.97 -1.67
N GLU A 32 7.46 14.39 -0.44
CA GLU A 32 7.88 13.49 0.64
C GLU A 32 6.77 12.48 1.00
N GLU A 33 5.51 12.93 1.03
CA GLU A 33 4.34 12.05 1.25
C GLU A 33 4.12 11.11 0.06
N TYR A 34 4.29 11.65 -1.15
CA TYR A 34 4.14 10.87 -2.38
C TYR A 34 5.16 9.74 -2.49
N ILE A 35 6.43 9.99 -2.15
CA ILE A 35 7.49 8.98 -2.13
C ILE A 35 7.10 7.81 -1.22
N ASN A 36 6.60 8.10 -0.02
CA ASN A 36 6.31 7.09 0.99
C ASN A 36 4.90 6.48 0.86
N TRP A 37 4.06 6.97 -0.03
CA TRP A 37 2.66 6.58 -0.07
C TRP A 37 2.46 5.06 -0.13
N LYS A 38 3.08 4.38 -1.09
CA LYS A 38 2.92 2.92 -1.23
C LYS A 38 3.59 2.14 -0.12
N VAL A 39 4.71 2.60 0.41
CA VAL A 39 5.36 1.99 1.58
C VAL A 39 4.38 1.93 2.76
N ILE A 40 3.72 3.05 3.05
CA ILE A 40 2.72 3.14 4.12
C ILE A 40 1.52 2.20 3.85
N GLU A 41 1.07 2.09 2.61
CA GLU A 41 -0.04 1.20 2.26
C GLU A 41 0.36 -0.28 2.42
N GLU A 42 1.57 -0.68 2.05
CA GLU A 42 2.11 -2.03 2.29
C GLU A 42 2.27 -2.34 3.79
N GLU A 43 2.73 -1.38 4.58
CA GLU A 43 2.79 -1.51 6.04
C GLU A 43 1.40 -1.76 6.64
N LYS A 44 0.35 -1.11 6.11
CA LYS A 44 -1.04 -1.36 6.54
C LYS A 44 -1.49 -2.79 6.21
N VAL A 45 -1.15 -3.31 5.02
CA VAL A 45 -1.44 -4.71 4.66
C VAL A 45 -0.77 -5.66 5.63
N ALA A 46 0.53 -5.48 5.90
CA ALA A 46 1.27 -6.29 6.84
C ALA A 46 0.65 -6.27 8.25
N ALA A 47 0.22 -5.09 8.72
CA ALA A 47 -0.45 -4.94 10.01
C ALA A 47 -1.81 -5.65 10.06
N ILE A 48 -2.63 -5.55 8.99
CA ILE A 48 -3.94 -6.23 8.90
C ILE A 48 -3.75 -7.74 8.88
N VAL A 49 -2.82 -8.26 8.08
CA VAL A 49 -2.53 -9.69 7.98
C VAL A 49 -2.05 -10.24 9.34
N THR A 50 -1.04 -9.59 9.93
CA THR A 50 -0.50 -10.00 11.22
C THR A 50 -1.55 -9.90 12.32
N GLY A 51 -2.29 -8.80 12.39
CA GLY A 51 -3.35 -8.57 13.36
C GLY A 51 -4.45 -9.64 13.27
N SER A 52 -4.89 -10.02 12.08
CA SER A 52 -5.90 -11.05 11.88
C SER A 52 -5.45 -12.41 12.42
N LYS A 53 -4.20 -12.81 12.15
CA LYS A 53 -3.62 -14.08 12.64
C LYS A 53 -3.41 -14.07 14.15
N VAL A 54 -3.02 -12.94 14.74
CA VAL A 54 -2.90 -12.79 16.20
C VAL A 54 -4.26 -12.91 16.86
N ILE A 55 -5.29 -12.29 16.30
CA ILE A 55 -6.68 -12.39 16.80
C ILE A 55 -7.16 -13.84 16.73
N GLU A 56 -7.06 -14.47 15.56
CA GLU A 56 -7.44 -15.87 15.37
C GLU A 56 -6.79 -16.78 16.42
N LYS A 57 -5.45 -16.74 16.53
CA LYS A 57 -4.69 -17.56 17.48
C LYS A 57 -5.19 -17.41 18.92
N ASN A 58 -5.38 -16.17 19.36
CA ASN A 58 -5.81 -15.89 20.74
C ASN A 58 -7.26 -16.32 20.99
N LEU A 59 -8.15 -16.07 20.04
CA LEU A 59 -9.57 -16.47 20.17
C LEU A 59 -9.71 -17.99 20.10
N GLN A 60 -8.90 -18.68 19.28
CA GLN A 60 -8.86 -20.14 19.25
C GLN A 60 -8.35 -20.73 20.57
N ASN A 61 -7.34 -20.10 21.19
CA ASN A 61 -6.84 -20.51 22.51
C ASN A 61 -7.93 -20.37 23.60
N ILE A 62 -8.70 -19.29 23.56
CA ILE A 62 -9.86 -19.11 24.46
C ILE A 62 -10.88 -20.22 24.24
N LEU A 63 -11.25 -20.50 23.01
CA LEU A 63 -12.21 -21.56 22.67
C LEU A 63 -11.72 -22.94 23.10
N ASN A 64 -10.45 -23.25 22.84
CA ASN A 64 -9.83 -24.51 23.25
C ASN A 64 -9.80 -24.66 24.78
N SER A 65 -9.52 -23.59 25.53
CA SER A 65 -9.53 -23.63 27.00
C SER A 65 -10.91 -23.91 27.59
N ILE A 66 -11.97 -23.59 26.86
CA ILE A 66 -13.35 -23.92 27.25
C ILE A 66 -13.67 -25.36 26.86
N ASN A 67 -13.39 -25.75 25.63
CA ASN A 67 -13.75 -27.07 25.09
C ASN A 67 -13.01 -28.21 25.78
N ASN A 68 -11.74 -28.04 26.11
CA ASN A 68 -10.88 -29.05 26.75
C ASN A 68 -11.02 -29.10 28.29
N SER A 69 -11.88 -28.28 28.88
CA SER A 69 -12.09 -28.25 30.32
C SER A 69 -12.98 -29.38 30.78
N ASP A 70 -12.60 -30.05 31.86
CA ASP A 70 -13.42 -31.11 32.51
C ASP A 70 -14.51 -30.57 33.43
N LEU A 71 -14.65 -29.26 33.54
CA LEU A 71 -15.64 -28.56 34.35
C LEU A 71 -17.05 -28.75 33.78
N LYS A 72 -18.08 -28.50 34.59
CA LYS A 72 -19.48 -28.52 34.12
C LYS A 72 -19.74 -27.39 33.11
N ASN A 73 -20.71 -27.57 32.24
CA ASN A 73 -20.97 -26.67 31.09
C ASN A 73 -21.08 -25.19 31.47
N GLU A 74 -21.68 -24.83 32.60
CA GLU A 74 -21.80 -23.46 33.07
C GLU A 74 -20.46 -22.88 33.61
N GLU A 75 -19.62 -23.76 34.18
CA GLU A 75 -18.34 -23.41 34.79
C GLU A 75 -17.21 -23.25 33.77
N LYS A 76 -17.29 -24.03 32.66
CA LYS A 76 -16.27 -23.97 31.56
C LYS A 76 -16.04 -22.57 31.05
N SER A 77 -17.12 -21.80 30.87
CA SER A 77 -17.07 -20.42 30.33
C SER A 77 -16.89 -19.36 31.41
N ASN A 78 -16.64 -19.74 32.67
CA ASN A 78 -16.45 -18.81 33.78
C ASN A 78 -14.96 -18.66 34.11
N PRO A 79 -14.32 -17.51 33.81
CA PRO A 79 -12.89 -17.32 34.05
C PRO A 79 -12.51 -17.22 35.55
N LYS A 80 -13.50 -17.19 36.46
CA LYS A 80 -13.25 -17.27 37.90
C LYS A 80 -13.02 -18.72 38.37
N VAL A 81 -13.53 -19.69 37.63
CA VAL A 81 -13.45 -21.12 37.94
C VAL A 81 -12.49 -21.81 36.99
N ASN A 82 -12.57 -21.52 35.68
CA ASN A 82 -11.67 -22.06 34.68
C ASN A 82 -10.38 -21.24 34.60
N TYR A 83 -9.32 -21.75 35.22
CA TYR A 83 -8.03 -21.09 35.28
C TYR A 83 -7.33 -20.96 33.92
N GLU A 84 -7.43 -21.97 33.06
CA GLU A 84 -6.87 -21.94 31.71
C GLU A 84 -7.58 -20.88 30.85
N LEU A 85 -8.88 -20.76 30.96
CA LEU A 85 -9.65 -19.70 30.31
C LEU A 85 -9.20 -18.30 30.79
N LYS A 86 -9.01 -18.15 32.10
CA LYS A 86 -8.52 -16.87 32.66
C LYS A 86 -7.17 -16.49 32.07
N ARG A 87 -6.25 -17.46 31.96
CA ARG A 87 -4.93 -17.24 31.37
C ARG A 87 -5.03 -16.87 29.90
N ALA A 88 -5.81 -17.62 29.10
CA ALA A 88 -6.02 -17.34 27.69
C ALA A 88 -6.61 -15.95 27.44
N ILE A 89 -7.55 -15.49 28.27
CA ILE A 89 -8.11 -14.14 28.19
C ILE A 89 -7.04 -13.07 28.52
N GLN A 90 -6.17 -13.33 29.50
CA GLN A 90 -5.09 -12.42 29.83
C GLN A 90 -4.07 -12.30 28.70
N GLU A 91 -3.69 -13.43 28.08
CA GLU A 91 -2.80 -13.46 26.91
C GLU A 91 -3.42 -12.71 25.72
N ALA A 92 -4.70 -12.92 25.44
CA ALA A 92 -5.42 -12.19 24.39
C ALA A 92 -5.40 -10.67 24.63
N LYS A 93 -5.64 -10.23 25.87
CA LYS A 93 -5.59 -8.81 26.25
C LYS A 93 -4.18 -8.23 26.12
N SER A 94 -3.14 -8.95 26.53
CA SER A 94 -1.75 -8.52 26.36
C SER A 94 -1.33 -8.47 24.89
N SER A 95 -1.96 -9.27 24.04
CA SER A 95 -1.80 -9.22 22.58
C SER A 95 -2.71 -8.19 21.89
N MET A 96 -3.30 -7.27 22.64
CA MET A 96 -4.18 -6.19 22.15
C MET A 96 -5.45 -6.67 21.42
N VAL A 97 -5.91 -7.90 21.65
CA VAL A 97 -7.18 -8.37 21.09
C VAL A 97 -8.33 -7.56 21.69
N PRO A 98 -9.21 -6.95 20.89
CA PRO A 98 -10.29 -6.12 21.38
C PRO A 98 -11.27 -6.90 22.27
N GLN A 99 -11.74 -6.29 23.36
CA GLN A 99 -12.60 -6.94 24.35
C GLN A 99 -13.89 -7.50 23.75
N ASN A 100 -14.50 -6.81 22.79
CA ASN A 100 -15.72 -7.26 22.13
C ASN A 100 -15.55 -8.59 21.38
N TYR A 101 -14.36 -8.90 20.85
CA TYR A 101 -14.08 -10.21 20.23
C TYR A 101 -14.02 -11.30 21.28
N ILE A 102 -13.38 -11.05 22.43
CA ILE A 102 -13.33 -11.99 23.56
C ILE A 102 -14.74 -12.27 24.08
N ASP A 103 -15.54 -11.22 24.31
CA ASP A 103 -16.91 -11.35 24.80
C ASP A 103 -17.79 -12.13 23.82
N LYS A 104 -17.62 -11.90 22.52
CA LYS A 104 -18.33 -12.64 21.47
C LYS A 104 -18.02 -14.14 21.52
N ILE A 105 -16.75 -14.53 21.69
CA ILE A 105 -16.38 -15.95 21.80
C ILE A 105 -16.97 -16.59 23.03
N LEU A 106 -16.90 -15.91 24.19
CA LEU A 106 -17.51 -16.39 25.43
C LEU A 106 -19.04 -16.58 25.29
N GLN A 107 -19.71 -15.66 24.59
CA GLN A 107 -21.15 -15.77 24.32
C GLN A 107 -21.48 -16.93 23.41
N LEU A 108 -20.76 -17.10 22.29
CA LEU A 108 -20.97 -18.19 21.34
C LEU A 108 -20.71 -19.56 21.99
N SER A 109 -19.64 -19.67 22.79
CA SER A 109 -19.35 -20.88 23.55
C SER A 109 -20.47 -21.24 24.52
N LYS A 110 -21.09 -20.29 25.22
CA LYS A 110 -22.25 -20.50 26.06
C LYS A 110 -23.48 -21.00 25.29
N GLN A 111 -23.60 -20.66 24.01
CA GLN A 111 -24.64 -21.11 23.09
C GLN A 111 -24.35 -22.50 22.52
N GLY A 112 -23.21 -23.12 22.87
CA GLY A 112 -22.83 -24.46 22.45
C GLY A 112 -21.98 -24.57 21.20
N TYR A 113 -21.46 -23.45 20.69
CA TYR A 113 -20.50 -23.47 19.57
C TYR A 113 -19.16 -23.98 20.06
N ILE A 114 -18.68 -25.10 19.51
CA ILE A 114 -17.40 -25.73 19.81
C ILE A 114 -16.32 -25.43 18.78
N SER A 115 -16.71 -24.96 17.60
CA SER A 115 -15.82 -24.55 16.52
C SER A 115 -16.35 -23.27 15.91
N ILE A 116 -15.44 -22.32 15.65
CA ILE A 116 -15.75 -21.01 15.06
C ILE A 116 -14.68 -20.73 14.03
N GLU A 117 -15.10 -20.35 12.83
CA GLU A 117 -14.19 -19.89 11.78
C GLU A 117 -13.87 -18.40 12.02
N PHE A 118 -12.58 -18.09 12.04
CA PHE A 118 -12.08 -16.73 12.17
C PHE A 118 -11.58 -16.24 10.82
N LYS A 119 -12.03 -15.05 10.43
CA LYS A 119 -11.54 -14.42 9.20
C LYS A 119 -10.10 -13.97 9.39
N THR A 120 -9.21 -14.52 8.58
CA THR A 120 -7.82 -14.08 8.45
C THR A 120 -7.56 -13.51 7.07
N TYR A 121 -6.46 -12.79 6.96
CA TYR A 121 -5.96 -12.24 5.71
C TYR A 121 -4.57 -12.82 5.43
N ASP A 122 -4.17 -12.80 4.18
CA ASP A 122 -2.84 -13.19 3.71
C ASP A 122 -2.19 -12.07 2.89
N THR A 123 -0.99 -12.32 2.38
CA THR A 123 -0.20 -11.37 1.58
C THR A 123 -0.25 -11.68 0.09
N ASP A 124 -1.12 -12.58 -0.35
CA ASP A 124 -1.27 -12.88 -1.76
C ASP A 124 -1.81 -11.63 -2.49
N TRP A 125 -1.36 -11.41 -3.71
CA TRP A 125 -1.64 -10.19 -4.48
C TRP A 125 -3.14 -9.93 -4.73
N ASP A 126 -3.98 -10.94 -4.66
CA ASP A 126 -5.44 -10.88 -4.79
C ASP A 126 -6.18 -10.96 -3.46
N SER A 127 -5.45 -10.95 -2.34
CA SER A 127 -6.02 -10.98 -1.00
C SER A 127 -6.95 -9.80 -0.73
N GLU A 128 -8.00 -10.06 0.05
CA GLU A 128 -8.91 -9.02 0.52
C GLU A 128 -8.21 -7.90 1.31
N ALA A 129 -7.04 -8.16 1.93
CA ALA A 129 -6.25 -7.14 2.61
C ALA A 129 -5.89 -5.99 1.67
N TYR A 130 -5.52 -6.27 0.42
CA TYR A 130 -5.21 -5.26 -0.60
C TYR A 130 -6.43 -4.46 -1.06
N ASN A 131 -7.65 -4.94 -0.83
CA ASN A 131 -8.86 -4.18 -1.08
C ASN A 131 -9.09 -3.04 -0.07
N THR A 132 -8.39 -3.06 1.06
CA THR A 132 -8.52 -2.06 2.13
C THR A 132 -7.58 -0.86 1.96
N VAL A 133 -6.56 -0.98 1.11
CA VAL A 133 -5.53 0.03 0.88
C VAL A 133 -5.69 0.71 -0.48
N SER A 134 -4.99 1.82 -0.69
CA SER A 134 -5.08 2.62 -1.92
C SER A 134 -3.85 2.45 -2.81
N GLY A 135 -3.94 2.90 -4.06
CA GLY A 135 -2.80 2.93 -4.98
C GLY A 135 -2.43 1.60 -5.64
N GLN A 136 -3.24 0.54 -5.46
CA GLN A 136 -2.92 -0.81 -5.96
C GLN A 136 -3.01 -0.93 -7.50
N ASN A 137 -3.74 -0.03 -8.15
CA ASN A 137 -3.88 0.00 -9.62
C ASN A 137 -3.13 1.19 -10.24
N SER A 138 -2.21 1.79 -9.49
CA SER A 138 -1.47 2.98 -9.88
C SER A 138 0.03 2.68 -9.90
N ASN A 139 0.67 2.96 -11.03
CA ASN A 139 2.12 3.06 -11.12
C ASN A 139 2.51 4.50 -10.81
N ASN A 140 3.42 4.69 -9.88
CA ASN A 140 3.84 6.02 -9.44
C ASN A 140 5.28 6.30 -9.90
N SER A 141 5.50 7.49 -10.45
CA SER A 141 6.84 7.93 -10.87
C SER A 141 7.11 9.36 -10.45
N ILE A 142 8.37 9.66 -10.22
CA ILE A 142 8.85 11.00 -9.91
C ILE A 142 9.59 11.53 -11.13
N ARG A 143 9.25 12.75 -11.55
CA ARG A 143 9.98 13.48 -12.59
C ARG A 143 11.15 14.19 -11.94
N VAL A 144 12.38 13.80 -12.30
CA VAL A 144 13.61 14.39 -11.82
C VAL A 144 14.30 15.19 -12.93
N THR A 145 14.81 16.36 -12.61
CA THR A 145 15.58 17.20 -13.53
C THR A 145 17.09 17.01 -13.33
N ASN A 146 17.89 17.40 -14.32
CA ASN A 146 19.34 17.42 -14.18
C ASN A 146 19.79 18.34 -13.04
N ASP A 147 19.08 19.45 -12.81
CA ASP A 147 19.39 20.38 -11.70
C ASP A 147 19.25 19.69 -10.34
N PHE A 148 18.20 18.86 -10.17
CA PHE A 148 18.04 18.06 -8.95
C PHE A 148 19.17 17.04 -8.79
N LEU A 149 19.52 16.32 -9.85
CA LEU A 149 20.61 15.34 -9.81
C LEU A 149 21.96 15.98 -9.50
N ASN A 150 22.25 17.12 -10.10
CA ASN A 150 23.45 17.94 -9.78
C ASN A 150 23.42 18.39 -8.32
N SER A 151 22.25 18.75 -7.78
CA SER A 151 22.12 19.12 -6.36
C SER A 151 22.40 17.93 -5.44
N VAL A 152 21.97 16.72 -5.83
CA VAL A 152 22.28 15.48 -5.09
C VAL A 152 23.80 15.24 -5.07
N GLU A 153 24.47 15.30 -6.23
CA GLU A 153 25.92 15.09 -6.33
C GLU A 153 26.73 16.10 -5.49
N ASN A 154 26.23 17.32 -5.38
CA ASN A 154 26.90 18.41 -4.65
C ASN A 154 26.41 18.59 -3.20
N ASN A 155 25.59 17.62 -2.66
CA ASN A 155 24.99 17.74 -1.32
C ASN A 155 24.22 19.06 -1.10
N GLY A 156 23.55 19.54 -2.14
CA GLY A 156 22.89 20.83 -2.16
C GLY A 156 21.54 20.83 -1.44
N ASP A 157 20.94 22.01 -1.40
CA ASP A 157 19.58 22.22 -0.95
C ASP A 157 18.61 22.18 -2.13
N TRP A 158 17.41 21.68 -1.89
CA TRP A 158 16.36 21.60 -2.89
C TRP A 158 15.09 22.27 -2.40
N ASN A 159 14.53 23.17 -3.23
CA ASN A 159 13.32 23.90 -2.89
C ASN A 159 12.07 23.17 -3.41
N LEU A 160 11.13 22.95 -2.53
CA LEU A 160 9.78 22.52 -2.88
C LEU A 160 8.94 23.75 -3.19
N ILE A 161 8.27 23.75 -4.35
CA ILE A 161 7.64 24.94 -4.93
C ILE A 161 6.12 24.78 -4.98
N LYS A 162 5.40 25.73 -4.39
CA LYS A 162 3.94 25.78 -4.47
C LYS A 162 3.49 25.93 -5.92
N ARG A 163 2.46 25.20 -6.30
CA ARG A 163 1.91 25.25 -7.66
C ARG A 163 1.02 26.47 -7.91
N THR A 164 0.51 27.09 -6.83
CA THR A 164 -0.43 28.22 -6.90
C THR A 164 0.27 29.55 -7.21
N ASP A 165 1.30 29.88 -6.46
CA ASP A 165 1.98 31.20 -6.51
C ASP A 165 3.48 31.09 -6.81
N LYS A 166 3.98 29.88 -7.04
CA LYS A 166 5.38 29.58 -7.31
C LYS A 166 6.35 29.98 -6.20
N SER A 167 5.85 30.27 -5.00
CA SER A 167 6.72 30.53 -3.84
C SER A 167 7.35 29.25 -3.31
N VAL A 168 8.51 29.40 -2.65
CA VAL A 168 9.14 28.28 -1.95
C VAL A 168 8.25 27.87 -0.77
N TYR A 169 7.87 26.60 -0.74
CA TYR A 169 7.10 26.02 0.37
C TYR A 169 8.04 25.56 1.50
N LYS A 170 9.09 24.81 1.13
CA LYS A 170 10.04 24.20 2.06
C LYS A 170 11.36 23.99 1.33
N THR A 171 12.47 24.12 2.03
CA THR A 171 13.79 23.71 1.53
C THR A 171 14.22 22.44 2.26
N VAL A 172 14.70 21.46 1.52
CA VAL A 172 15.14 20.14 2.02
C VAL A 172 16.52 19.82 1.46
N LYS A 173 17.23 18.86 2.04
CA LYS A 173 18.45 18.34 1.43
C LYS A 173 18.11 17.43 0.26
N SER A 174 18.76 17.65 -0.87
CA SER A 174 18.54 16.83 -2.08
C SER A 174 18.89 15.35 -1.85
N ASN A 175 19.96 15.07 -1.10
CA ASN A 175 20.35 13.71 -0.74
C ASN A 175 19.30 12.99 0.12
N ASP A 176 18.66 13.71 1.06
CA ASP A 176 17.62 13.10 1.89
C ASP A 176 16.42 12.64 1.05
N LEU A 177 16.04 13.44 0.03
CA LEU A 177 15.00 13.05 -0.91
C LEU A 177 15.44 11.86 -1.77
N TRP A 178 16.67 11.88 -2.27
CA TRP A 178 17.22 10.81 -3.09
C TRP A 178 17.25 9.47 -2.35
N GLU A 179 17.71 9.49 -1.10
CA GLU A 179 17.71 8.30 -0.25
C GLU A 179 16.31 7.79 0.09
N LYS A 180 15.36 8.71 0.35
CA LYS A 180 13.95 8.32 0.55
C LYS A 180 13.38 7.62 -0.67
N ILE A 181 13.64 8.13 -1.87
CA ILE A 181 13.22 7.50 -3.13
C ILE A 181 13.81 6.09 -3.25
N GLY A 182 15.13 5.95 -3.03
CA GLY A 182 15.82 4.67 -3.09
C GLY A 182 15.26 3.65 -2.10
N ASN A 183 15.03 4.07 -0.86
CA ASN A 183 14.46 3.22 0.18
C ASN A 183 13.01 2.79 -0.14
N ALA A 184 12.17 3.70 -0.63
CA ALA A 184 10.81 3.39 -1.02
C ALA A 184 10.78 2.41 -2.20
N ALA A 185 11.57 2.67 -3.24
CA ALA A 185 11.67 1.79 -4.41
C ALA A 185 12.19 0.39 -4.04
N TRP A 186 13.14 0.29 -3.11
CA TRP A 186 13.60 -0.99 -2.59
C TRP A 186 12.52 -1.74 -1.80
N SER A 187 11.72 -1.01 -1.02
CA SER A 187 10.70 -1.60 -0.13
C SER A 187 9.47 -2.10 -0.86
N CYS A 188 8.99 -1.38 -1.89
CA CYS A 188 7.72 -1.69 -2.55
C CYS A 188 7.74 -1.51 -4.09
N ALA A 189 8.91 -1.39 -4.71
CA ALA A 189 9.13 -1.17 -6.14
C ALA A 189 8.53 0.15 -6.70
N ASP A 190 8.10 1.06 -5.85
CA ASP A 190 7.61 2.40 -6.19
C ASP A 190 8.25 3.46 -5.27
N PRO A 191 8.42 4.69 -5.73
CA PRO A 191 8.15 5.20 -7.07
C PRO A 191 9.25 4.85 -8.08
N GLY A 192 8.89 4.85 -9.37
CA GLY A 192 9.83 4.89 -10.48
C GLY A 192 10.41 6.28 -10.69
N LEU A 193 11.43 6.39 -11.53
CA LEU A 193 12.04 7.67 -11.92
C LEU A 193 11.85 7.94 -13.42
N GLN A 194 11.56 9.20 -13.74
CA GLN A 194 11.52 9.72 -15.10
C GLN A 194 12.45 10.93 -15.19
N TYR A 195 13.46 10.84 -16.05
CA TYR A 195 14.49 11.86 -16.22
C TYR A 195 13.98 12.98 -17.12
N ASP A 196 13.31 13.94 -16.55
CA ASP A 196 12.54 14.98 -17.23
C ASP A 196 13.34 15.75 -18.27
N THR A 197 14.56 16.19 -17.91
CA THR A 197 15.44 16.94 -18.81
C THR A 197 15.80 16.11 -20.04
N THR A 198 16.31 14.89 -19.84
CA THR A 198 16.72 13.99 -20.91
C THR A 198 15.55 13.58 -21.81
N ILE A 199 14.38 13.27 -21.22
CA ILE A 199 13.18 12.91 -21.98
C ILE A 199 12.81 14.04 -22.95
N ASN A 200 12.84 15.30 -22.49
CA ASN A 200 12.46 16.43 -23.30
C ASN A 200 13.57 16.87 -24.28
N GLU A 201 14.84 16.61 -24.00
CA GLU A 201 15.93 16.78 -24.96
C GLU A 201 15.83 15.82 -26.17
N TRP A 202 15.33 14.60 -25.93
CA TRP A 202 15.11 13.60 -26.97
C TRP A 202 13.72 13.63 -27.59
N HIS A 203 12.91 14.62 -27.22
CA HIS A 203 11.55 14.75 -27.76
C HIS A 203 11.55 15.03 -29.25
N THR A 204 10.88 14.18 -30.02
CA THR A 204 10.88 14.23 -31.50
C THR A 204 9.89 15.25 -32.11
N CYS A 205 9.04 15.86 -31.28
CA CYS A 205 8.01 16.83 -31.70
C CYS A 205 7.88 17.99 -30.70
N PRO A 206 8.96 18.75 -30.43
CA PRO A 206 9.01 19.76 -29.38
C PRO A 206 8.05 20.93 -29.62
N GLU A 207 7.69 21.22 -30.88
CA GLU A 207 6.75 22.29 -31.23
C GLU A 207 5.31 21.97 -30.76
N GLY A 208 4.99 20.70 -30.52
CA GLY A 208 3.68 20.27 -30.04
C GLY A 208 3.48 20.50 -28.53
N GLY A 209 4.57 20.75 -27.79
CA GLY A 209 4.54 20.94 -26.35
C GLY A 209 5.61 20.11 -25.63
N ARG A 210 5.49 20.03 -24.31
CA ARG A 210 6.41 19.33 -23.44
C ARG A 210 5.87 17.93 -23.08
N ILE A 211 6.76 16.96 -22.93
CA ILE A 211 6.40 15.65 -22.36
C ILE A 211 6.37 15.78 -20.84
N ASN A 212 5.17 15.61 -20.25
CA ASN A 212 4.95 15.76 -18.82
C ASN A 212 4.88 14.42 -18.07
N ALA A 213 4.50 13.33 -18.77
CA ALA A 213 4.29 12.02 -18.16
C ALA A 213 4.52 10.91 -19.18
N SER A 214 4.27 9.67 -18.76
CA SER A 214 4.30 8.48 -19.59
C SER A 214 3.04 7.64 -19.41
N ASN A 215 2.88 6.60 -20.22
CA ASN A 215 1.96 5.51 -19.95
C ASN A 215 2.40 4.70 -18.69
N PRO A 216 1.55 3.80 -18.15
CA PRO A 216 1.85 3.08 -16.90
C PRO A 216 3.13 2.24 -16.91
N CYS A 217 3.52 1.68 -18.05
CA CYS A 217 4.75 0.89 -18.16
C CYS A 217 6.00 1.73 -18.47
N SER A 218 5.84 3.05 -18.66
CA SER A 218 6.91 4.03 -18.97
C SER A 218 7.65 3.82 -20.28
N GLU A 219 7.09 3.05 -21.21
CA GLU A 219 7.67 2.88 -22.57
C GLU A 219 7.23 3.94 -23.56
N TYR A 220 6.14 4.67 -23.29
CA TYR A 220 5.62 5.72 -24.16
C TYR A 220 5.76 7.10 -23.50
N MET A 221 6.73 7.85 -23.93
CA MET A 221 7.03 9.21 -23.48
C MET A 221 6.65 10.18 -24.59
N PHE A 222 5.46 10.79 -24.51
CA PHE A 222 4.98 11.69 -25.55
C PHE A 222 4.04 12.78 -24.98
N LEU A 223 3.43 13.54 -25.87
CA LEU A 223 2.55 14.66 -25.54
C LEU A 223 1.31 14.23 -24.77
N ASP A 224 0.76 15.14 -23.96
CA ASP A 224 -0.53 14.98 -23.32
C ASP A 224 -1.63 14.76 -24.37
N ASP A 225 -2.75 14.17 -23.93
CA ASP A 225 -3.92 13.88 -24.79
C ASP A 225 -3.61 12.99 -26.02
N THR A 226 -2.56 12.20 -25.95
CA THR A 226 -2.20 11.21 -26.99
C THR A 226 -2.46 9.78 -26.51
N ALA A 227 -2.41 8.84 -27.45
CA ALA A 227 -2.61 7.42 -27.17
C ALA A 227 -1.46 6.58 -27.72
N CYS A 228 -1.11 5.52 -26.99
CA CYS A 228 -0.14 4.53 -27.41
C CYS A 228 -0.84 3.40 -28.19
N ASN A 229 -0.46 3.19 -29.45
CA ASN A 229 -0.89 2.04 -30.23
C ASN A 229 0.15 0.93 -30.14
N LEU A 230 -0.26 -0.23 -29.65
CA LEU A 230 0.61 -1.39 -29.51
C LEU A 230 0.40 -2.36 -30.69
N ALA A 231 1.49 -2.91 -31.20
CA ALA A 231 1.47 -3.95 -32.20
C ALA A 231 2.56 -4.99 -31.93
N SER A 232 2.28 -6.23 -32.27
CA SER A 232 3.26 -7.32 -32.23
C SER A 232 3.31 -8.02 -33.56
N LEU A 233 4.51 -8.20 -34.13
CA LEU A 233 4.74 -8.95 -35.34
C LEU A 233 5.07 -10.39 -34.99
N ASN A 234 4.39 -11.36 -35.65
CA ASN A 234 4.79 -12.74 -35.59
C ASN A 234 5.92 -12.96 -36.62
N LEU A 235 7.10 -13.33 -36.11
CA LEU A 235 8.29 -13.56 -36.94
C LEU A 235 8.51 -15.02 -37.32
N MET A 236 7.55 -15.91 -37.01
CA MET A 236 7.60 -17.32 -37.43
C MET A 236 7.10 -17.51 -38.86
#